data_686b29b96e91d149ede500d051aef0c6
#
_entry.id   686b29b96e91d149ede500d051aef0c6
#
_cell.length_a   1.000
_cell.length_b   1.000
_cell.length_c   1.000
_cell.angle_alpha   90.00
_cell.angle_beta   90.00
_cell.angle_gamma   90.00
#
_symmetry.space_group_name_H-M   'P 1'
#
loop_
_entity.id
_entity.type
_entity.pdbx_description
1 polymer ?
#
loop_
_entity_poly.entity_id
_entity_poly.type
_entity_poly.pdbx_seq_one_letter_code
_entity_poly.pdbx_strand_id
1 'polypeptide(L)'
;MTSATCQVCAQPFLRMNTLQVVCGVRCARKVPVIKRKAERAADKAKREKLKPRGKWLKEAQSAFNAWIRLRDASLGCISCGTLNGKRNAGHYLSTAARPELRFDEDNVHLQCERCNTYLHGNLIAYRVALLARIGADGVARLEGPWPVRKYRVDELRVIRDDYRARVQAARKAE
;
A
#
# COMPACT_ATOMS: atom_id res chain seq x y z
N MET A 1 52.29 12.44 4.24
CA MET A 1 50.79 12.56 4.28
C MET A 1 50.23 11.75 3.13
N THR A 2 49.29 10.84 3.39
CA THR A 2 48.67 10.00 2.36
C THR A 2 47.41 10.62 1.84
N SER A 3 47.20 10.60 0.53
CA SER A 3 45.93 11.03 -0.09
C SER A 3 44.82 10.01 0.19
N ALA A 4 43.62 10.51 0.43
CA ALA A 4 42.44 9.67 0.66
C ALA A 4 41.17 10.36 0.12
N THR A 5 40.12 9.55 -0.14
CA THR A 5 38.81 10.05 -0.52
C THR A 5 37.89 10.16 0.69
N CYS A 6 37.25 11.31 0.88
CA CYS A 6 36.32 11.54 1.97
C CYS A 6 35.08 10.66 1.87
N GLN A 7 34.76 9.88 2.90
CA GLN A 7 33.60 8.97 2.92
C GLN A 7 32.24 9.68 2.84
N VAL A 8 32.19 11.01 3.02
CA VAL A 8 30.93 11.77 3.05
C VAL A 8 30.69 12.58 1.78
N CYS A 9 31.72 13.28 1.25
CA CYS A 9 31.60 14.15 0.08
C CYS A 9 32.33 13.63 -1.15
N ALA A 10 32.99 12.48 -1.04
CA ALA A 10 33.78 11.84 -2.10
C ALA A 10 34.95 12.69 -2.67
N GLN A 11 35.29 13.82 -2.02
CA GLN A 11 36.43 14.67 -2.44
C GLN A 11 37.75 14.10 -1.92
N PRO A 12 38.81 14.20 -2.69
CA PRO A 12 40.17 13.84 -2.23
C PRO A 12 40.64 14.82 -1.14
N PHE A 13 41.37 14.31 -0.15
CA PHE A 13 42.00 15.12 0.90
C PHE A 13 43.29 14.47 1.43
N LEU A 14 44.13 15.24 2.02
CA LEU A 14 45.34 14.77 2.69
C LEU A 14 45.03 14.38 4.13
N ARG A 15 45.30 13.11 4.49
CA ARG A 15 45.10 12.63 5.87
C ARG A 15 46.15 13.20 6.80
N MET A 16 45.71 13.70 7.94
CA MET A 16 46.60 14.12 9.05
C MET A 16 46.98 12.93 9.96
N ASN A 17 46.16 11.87 9.98
CA ASN A 17 46.41 10.61 10.68
C ASN A 17 45.74 9.42 9.94
N THR A 18 46.13 8.19 10.29
CA THR A 18 45.66 6.95 9.65
C THR A 18 44.18 6.70 9.87
N LEU A 19 43.56 7.20 10.94
CA LEU A 19 42.16 7.01 11.30
C LEU A 19 41.23 8.04 10.66
N GLN A 20 41.79 9.08 10.03
CA GLN A 20 40.97 10.12 9.42
C GLN A 20 40.31 9.63 8.14
N VAL A 21 38.96 9.51 8.13
CA VAL A 21 38.14 9.03 7.01
C VAL A 21 37.36 10.14 6.33
N VAL A 22 37.38 11.36 6.84
CA VAL A 22 36.66 12.54 6.32
C VAL A 22 37.55 13.75 6.21
N CYS A 23 37.28 14.63 5.23
CA CYS A 23 38.11 15.77 4.89
C CYS A 23 38.07 16.92 5.93
N GLY A 24 37.08 16.96 6.83
CA GLY A 24 36.98 18.05 7.83
C GLY A 24 35.72 17.97 8.67
N VAL A 25 35.57 18.96 9.59
CA VAL A 25 34.52 19.02 10.62
C VAL A 25 33.11 18.94 10.03
N ARG A 26 32.82 19.59 8.90
CA ARG A 26 31.52 19.55 8.25
C ARG A 26 31.13 18.12 7.87
N CYS A 27 32.07 17.35 7.34
CA CYS A 27 31.87 15.96 6.98
C CYS A 27 31.82 15.07 8.24
N ALA A 28 32.63 15.31 9.23
CA ALA A 28 32.61 14.57 10.48
C ALA A 28 31.26 14.64 11.19
N ARG A 29 30.58 15.77 11.21
CA ARG A 29 29.22 15.93 11.78
C ARG A 29 28.15 15.12 11.04
N LYS A 30 28.37 14.80 9.77
CA LYS A 30 27.42 14.00 8.96
C LYS A 30 27.58 12.49 9.16
N VAL A 31 28.76 12.01 9.59
CA VAL A 31 29.04 10.58 9.79
C VAL A 31 28.02 9.89 10.70
N PRO A 32 27.73 10.39 11.92
CA PRO A 32 26.75 9.74 12.81
C PRO A 32 25.35 9.67 12.21
N VAL A 33 24.94 10.70 11.45
CA VAL A 33 23.63 10.74 10.79
C VAL A 33 23.55 9.68 9.70
N ILE A 34 24.58 9.57 8.85
CA ILE A 34 24.66 8.56 7.77
C ILE A 34 24.68 7.16 8.38
N LYS A 35 25.50 6.92 9.40
CA LYS A 35 25.59 5.62 10.09
C LYS A 35 24.22 5.21 10.66
N ARG A 36 23.56 6.09 11.41
CA ARG A 36 22.23 5.84 11.98
C ARG A 36 21.16 5.58 10.90
N LYS A 37 21.25 6.28 9.74
CA LYS A 37 20.35 6.05 8.61
C LYS A 37 20.56 4.66 8.00
N ALA A 38 21.81 4.23 7.84
CA ALA A 38 22.18 2.90 7.33
C ALA A 38 21.73 1.79 8.29
N GLU A 39 21.96 1.94 9.60
CA GLU A 39 21.50 1.00 10.63
C GLU A 39 19.98 0.85 10.62
N ARG A 40 19.23 1.96 10.57
CA ARG A 40 17.76 1.93 10.46
C ARG A 40 17.28 1.22 9.19
N ALA A 41 17.98 1.42 8.06
CA ALA A 41 17.66 0.75 6.81
C ALA A 41 17.91 -0.76 6.90
N ALA A 42 19.03 -1.18 7.48
CA ALA A 42 19.37 -2.57 7.72
C ALA A 42 18.36 -3.26 8.66
N ASP A 43 17.99 -2.62 9.76
CA ASP A 43 16.97 -3.12 10.68
C ASP A 43 15.61 -3.25 10.02
N LYS A 44 15.21 -2.26 9.20
CA LYS A 44 13.98 -2.33 8.42
C LYS A 44 14.00 -3.51 7.47
N ALA A 45 15.08 -3.71 6.73
CA ALA A 45 15.24 -4.83 5.81
C ALA A 45 15.16 -6.20 6.53
N LYS A 46 15.81 -6.30 7.72
CA LYS A 46 15.73 -7.50 8.57
C LYS A 46 14.30 -7.77 9.05
N ARG A 47 13.59 -6.74 9.53
CA ARG A 47 12.18 -6.86 9.96
C ARG A 47 11.26 -7.26 8.81
N GLU A 48 11.50 -6.76 7.60
CA GLU A 48 10.71 -7.14 6.42
C GLU A 48 10.92 -8.61 6.03
N LYS A 49 12.16 -9.12 6.11
CA LYS A 49 12.46 -10.54 5.85
C LYS A 49 11.76 -11.48 6.85
N LEU A 50 11.64 -11.05 8.11
CA LEU A 50 11.03 -11.85 9.19
C LEU A 50 9.52 -11.66 9.30
N LYS A 51 8.93 -10.76 8.51
CA LYS A 51 7.51 -10.43 8.59
C LYS A 51 6.64 -11.60 8.11
N PRO A 52 5.71 -12.13 8.94
CA PRO A 52 4.84 -13.22 8.54
C PRO A 52 3.86 -12.78 7.44
N ARG A 53 3.45 -13.75 6.59
CA ARG A 53 2.54 -13.54 5.46
C ARG A 53 1.26 -12.78 5.86
N GLY A 54 0.68 -13.09 7.02
CA GLY A 54 -0.53 -12.41 7.50
C GLY A 54 -0.37 -10.90 7.70
N LYS A 55 0.82 -10.44 8.11
CA LYS A 55 1.13 -8.99 8.18
C LYS A 55 1.23 -8.36 6.79
N TRP A 56 1.86 -9.06 5.84
CA TRP A 56 1.93 -8.61 4.46
C TRP A 56 0.53 -8.47 3.85
N LEU A 57 -0.35 -9.46 4.07
CA LEU A 57 -1.73 -9.43 3.61
C LEU A 57 -2.50 -8.22 4.19
N LYS A 58 -2.35 -7.95 5.49
CA LYS A 58 -2.98 -6.78 6.13
C LYS A 58 -2.48 -5.45 5.56
N GLU A 59 -1.19 -5.33 5.29
CA GLU A 59 -0.60 -4.12 4.70
C GLU A 59 -1.06 -3.90 3.25
N ALA A 60 -1.10 -4.96 2.43
CA ALA A 60 -1.63 -4.90 1.08
C ALA A 60 -3.11 -4.50 1.07
N GLN A 61 -3.92 -5.14 1.94
CA GLN A 61 -5.34 -4.80 2.08
C GLN A 61 -5.55 -3.34 2.53
N SER A 62 -4.75 -2.85 3.46
CA SER A 62 -4.83 -1.46 3.92
C SER A 62 -4.52 -0.47 2.79
N ALA A 63 -3.50 -0.74 1.99
CA ALA A 63 -3.11 0.09 0.85
C ALA A 63 -4.19 0.07 -0.24
N PHE A 64 -4.70 -1.12 -0.60
CA PHE A 64 -5.80 -1.30 -1.53
C PHE A 64 -7.07 -0.58 -1.08
N ASN A 65 -7.48 -0.76 0.18
CA ASN A 65 -8.65 -0.09 0.72
C ASN A 65 -8.51 1.45 0.74
N ALA A 66 -7.30 1.96 0.95
CA ALA A 66 -7.03 3.40 0.87
C ALA A 66 -7.22 3.92 -0.56
N TRP A 67 -6.75 3.18 -1.55
CA TRP A 67 -6.96 3.48 -2.96
C TRP A 67 -8.45 3.50 -3.33
N ILE A 68 -9.20 2.44 -2.99
CA ILE A 68 -10.65 2.36 -3.29
C ILE A 68 -11.42 3.54 -2.69
N ARG A 69 -11.13 3.91 -1.43
CA ARG A 69 -11.78 5.07 -0.82
C ARG A 69 -11.45 6.40 -1.49
N LEU A 70 -10.25 6.52 -2.06
CA LEU A 70 -9.83 7.71 -2.79
C LEU A 70 -10.45 7.71 -4.20
N ARG A 71 -10.37 6.58 -4.92
CA ARG A 71 -10.95 6.41 -6.26
C ARG A 71 -12.45 6.78 -6.29
N ASP A 72 -13.18 6.33 -5.27
CA ASP A 72 -14.63 6.48 -5.21
C ASP A 72 -15.07 7.67 -4.33
N ALA A 73 -14.17 8.57 -3.95
CA ALA A 73 -14.45 9.63 -2.98
C ALA A 73 -15.64 10.53 -3.36
N SER A 74 -15.81 10.84 -4.64
CA SER A 74 -16.88 11.66 -5.19
C SER A 74 -18.18 10.91 -5.47
N LEU A 75 -18.14 9.55 -5.49
CA LEU A 75 -19.28 8.73 -5.94
C LEU A 75 -20.23 8.33 -4.80
N GLY A 76 -19.81 8.50 -3.57
CA GLY A 76 -20.58 8.07 -2.40
C GLY A 76 -20.64 6.55 -2.19
N CYS A 77 -21.49 6.13 -1.26
CA CYS A 77 -21.71 4.72 -0.95
C CYS A 77 -22.36 3.99 -2.14
N ILE A 78 -21.72 2.93 -2.64
CA ILE A 78 -22.27 2.17 -3.78
C ILE A 78 -23.68 1.62 -3.53
N SER A 79 -24.00 1.25 -2.29
CA SER A 79 -25.30 0.63 -1.97
C SER A 79 -26.42 1.62 -1.68
N CYS A 80 -26.14 2.80 -1.14
CA CYS A 80 -27.19 3.77 -0.74
C CYS A 80 -26.95 5.21 -1.23
N GLY A 81 -25.86 5.45 -1.94
CA GLY A 81 -25.53 6.77 -2.50
C GLY A 81 -25.04 7.81 -1.51
N THR A 82 -25.10 7.59 -0.18
CA THR A 82 -24.72 8.60 0.79
C THR A 82 -23.25 9.02 0.66
N LEU A 83 -23.01 10.32 0.75
CA LEU A 83 -21.67 10.91 0.82
C LEU A 83 -21.17 11.07 2.27
N ASN A 84 -22.06 10.92 3.24
CA ASN A 84 -21.81 11.21 4.64
C ASN A 84 -21.35 9.97 5.44
N GLY A 85 -20.68 10.24 6.56
CA GLY A 85 -20.28 9.24 7.53
C GLY A 85 -18.96 8.54 7.22
N LYS A 86 -18.63 7.51 8.02
CA LYS A 86 -17.40 6.74 7.87
C LYS A 86 -17.42 5.91 6.60
N ARG A 87 -16.32 5.97 5.88
CA ARG A 87 -16.16 5.37 4.56
C ARG A 87 -15.28 4.13 4.63
N ASN A 88 -15.82 3.00 4.18
CA ASN A 88 -15.15 1.71 4.11
C ASN A 88 -14.93 1.30 2.65
N ALA A 89 -13.96 0.44 2.39
CA ALA A 89 -13.86 -0.31 1.15
C ALA A 89 -14.64 -1.62 1.32
N GLY A 90 -15.84 -1.68 0.79
CA GLY A 90 -16.73 -2.83 0.90
C GLY A 90 -16.56 -3.78 -0.27
N HIS A 91 -16.47 -5.08 0.01
CA HIS A 91 -16.40 -6.13 -1.02
C HIS A 91 -17.83 -6.58 -1.39
N TYR A 92 -18.11 -6.65 -2.68
CA TYR A 92 -19.33 -7.29 -3.17
C TYR A 92 -19.35 -8.78 -2.80
N LEU A 93 -18.34 -9.51 -3.21
CA LEU A 93 -18.11 -10.89 -2.78
C LEU A 93 -17.02 -10.88 -1.71
N SER A 94 -17.36 -11.39 -0.51
CA SER A 94 -16.51 -11.28 0.67
C SER A 94 -15.16 -11.99 0.47
N THR A 95 -14.13 -11.49 1.14
CA THR A 95 -12.78 -12.09 1.08
C THR A 95 -12.69 -13.45 1.76
N ALA A 96 -13.69 -13.84 2.52
CA ALA A 96 -13.80 -15.18 3.10
C ALA A 96 -14.37 -16.19 2.08
N ALA A 97 -15.42 -15.78 1.35
CA ALA A 97 -16.04 -16.61 0.32
C ALA A 97 -15.19 -16.66 -0.97
N ARG A 98 -14.61 -15.54 -1.36
CA ARG A 98 -13.90 -15.37 -2.63
C ARG A 98 -12.54 -14.69 -2.40
N PRO A 99 -11.57 -15.39 -1.79
CA PRO A 99 -10.26 -14.84 -1.51
C PRO A 99 -9.47 -14.42 -2.75
N GLU A 100 -9.73 -15.01 -3.91
CA GLU A 100 -9.14 -14.67 -5.21
C GLU A 100 -9.53 -13.26 -5.69
N LEU A 101 -10.74 -12.78 -5.33
CA LEU A 101 -11.24 -11.45 -5.69
C LEU A 101 -10.89 -10.36 -4.64
N ARG A 102 -10.04 -10.68 -3.68
CA ARG A 102 -9.66 -9.77 -2.58
C ARG A 102 -9.14 -8.41 -3.04
N PHE A 103 -8.37 -8.39 -4.11
CA PHE A 103 -7.77 -7.19 -4.68
C PHE A 103 -8.28 -6.87 -6.08
N ASP A 104 -9.45 -7.39 -6.45
CA ASP A 104 -10.13 -7.05 -7.68
C ASP A 104 -10.88 -5.73 -7.50
N GLU A 105 -10.54 -4.72 -8.30
CA GLU A 105 -11.10 -3.37 -8.17
C GLU A 105 -12.59 -3.29 -8.52
N ASP A 106 -13.08 -4.20 -9.37
CA ASP A 106 -14.51 -4.30 -9.69
C ASP A 106 -15.30 -4.97 -8.57
N ASN A 107 -14.66 -5.78 -7.73
CA ASN A 107 -15.28 -6.41 -6.58
C ASN A 107 -15.35 -5.47 -5.35
N VAL A 108 -14.67 -4.32 -5.36
CA VAL A 108 -14.54 -3.50 -4.16
C VAL A 108 -14.83 -2.03 -4.45
N HIS A 109 -15.79 -1.47 -3.72
CA HIS A 109 -16.21 -0.08 -3.86
C HIS A 109 -16.39 0.59 -2.50
N LEU A 110 -16.46 1.94 -2.52
CA LEU A 110 -16.74 2.70 -1.32
C LEU A 110 -18.13 2.38 -0.78
N GLN A 111 -18.20 2.01 0.49
CA GLN A 111 -19.45 1.86 1.25
C GLN A 111 -19.41 2.68 2.53
N CYS A 112 -20.55 3.22 2.95
CA CYS A 112 -20.71 3.78 4.28
C CYS A 112 -20.72 2.65 5.34
N GLU A 113 -20.39 3.00 6.58
CA GLU A 113 -20.33 2.03 7.68
C GLU A 113 -21.65 1.29 7.88
N ARG A 114 -22.81 2.00 7.72
CA ARG A 114 -24.12 1.37 7.82
C ARG A 114 -24.28 0.22 6.82
N CYS A 115 -24.03 0.46 5.53
CA CYS A 115 -24.18 -0.58 4.51
C CYS A 115 -23.15 -1.68 4.66
N ASN A 116 -21.87 -1.33 4.90
CA ASN A 116 -20.79 -2.29 4.95
C ASN A 116 -20.84 -3.18 6.20
N THR A 117 -21.13 -2.60 7.36
CA THR A 117 -21.03 -3.30 8.66
C THR A 117 -22.40 -3.72 9.17
N TYR A 118 -23.33 -2.78 9.35
CA TYR A 118 -24.62 -3.07 9.99
C TYR A 118 -25.63 -3.77 9.07
N LEU A 119 -25.52 -3.56 7.76
CA LEU A 119 -26.36 -4.25 6.76
C LEU A 119 -25.58 -5.35 6.02
N HIS A 120 -24.48 -5.85 6.60
CA HIS A 120 -23.71 -6.98 6.07
C HIS A 120 -23.34 -6.85 4.58
N GLY A 121 -22.98 -5.64 4.15
CA GLY A 121 -22.65 -5.33 2.76
C GLY A 121 -23.82 -4.80 1.94
N ASN A 122 -25.08 -4.87 2.43
CA ASN A 122 -26.30 -4.45 1.71
C ASN A 122 -26.30 -4.92 0.25
N LEU A 123 -26.13 -6.24 0.07
CA LEU A 123 -25.74 -6.86 -1.20
C LEU A 123 -26.74 -6.66 -2.32
N ILE A 124 -28.06 -6.60 -2.03
CA ILE A 124 -29.09 -6.40 -3.06
C ILE A 124 -28.90 -5.03 -3.72
N ALA A 125 -28.83 -3.97 -2.91
CA ALA A 125 -28.59 -2.62 -3.41
C ALA A 125 -27.21 -2.49 -4.06
N TYR A 126 -26.19 -3.17 -3.48
CA TYR A 126 -24.85 -3.21 -4.05
C TYR A 126 -24.87 -3.77 -5.47
N ARG A 127 -25.52 -4.95 -5.69
CA ARG A 127 -25.57 -5.61 -6.99
C ARG A 127 -26.25 -4.75 -8.06
N VAL A 128 -27.35 -4.09 -7.72
CA VAL A 128 -28.05 -3.16 -8.63
C VAL A 128 -27.11 -2.03 -9.08
N ALA A 129 -26.45 -1.38 -8.15
CA ALA A 129 -25.50 -0.30 -8.46
C ALA A 129 -24.24 -0.82 -9.20
N LEU A 130 -23.80 -2.04 -8.87
CA LEU A 130 -22.66 -2.67 -9.53
C LEU A 130 -22.97 -2.97 -11.00
N LEU A 131 -24.16 -3.49 -11.31
CA LEU A 131 -24.62 -3.69 -12.69
C LEU A 131 -24.58 -2.37 -13.50
N ALA A 132 -24.99 -1.27 -12.89
CA ALA A 132 -24.92 0.04 -13.54
C ALA A 132 -23.47 0.53 -13.75
N ARG A 133 -22.52 0.10 -12.89
CA ARG A 133 -21.14 0.57 -12.89
C ARG A 133 -20.22 -0.24 -13.81
N ILE A 134 -20.32 -1.55 -13.80
CA ILE A 134 -19.41 -2.46 -14.55
C ILE A 134 -20.15 -3.33 -15.58
N GLY A 135 -21.46 -3.16 -15.74
CA GLY A 135 -22.28 -3.92 -16.69
C GLY A 135 -22.57 -5.37 -16.26
N ALA A 136 -23.41 -6.04 -17.03
CA ALA A 136 -23.81 -7.42 -16.78
C ALA A 136 -22.62 -8.40 -16.88
N ASP A 137 -21.77 -8.22 -17.90
CA ASP A 137 -20.60 -9.08 -18.11
C ASP A 137 -19.57 -8.95 -16.97
N GLY A 138 -19.36 -7.73 -16.46
CA GLY A 138 -18.50 -7.49 -15.31
C GLY A 138 -19.02 -8.21 -14.05
N VAL A 139 -20.31 -8.15 -13.79
CA VAL A 139 -20.94 -8.86 -12.67
C VAL A 139 -20.88 -10.37 -12.88
N ALA A 140 -21.20 -10.88 -14.07
CA ALA A 140 -21.11 -12.30 -14.39
C ALA A 140 -19.67 -12.83 -14.22
N ARG A 141 -18.66 -12.04 -14.60
CA ARG A 141 -17.24 -12.36 -14.35
C ARG A 141 -16.95 -12.52 -12.86
N LEU A 142 -17.43 -11.63 -12.02
CA LEU A 142 -17.22 -11.72 -10.57
C LEU A 142 -17.95 -12.92 -9.96
N GLU A 143 -19.20 -13.15 -10.35
CA GLU A 143 -20.06 -14.23 -9.87
C GLU A 143 -19.67 -15.61 -10.44
N GLY A 144 -18.92 -15.64 -11.54
CA GLY A 144 -18.45 -16.84 -12.21
C GLY A 144 -17.44 -17.66 -11.42
N PRO A 145 -17.00 -18.80 -11.96
CA PRO A 145 -16.00 -19.64 -11.32
C PRO A 145 -14.62 -19.00 -11.39
N TRP A 146 -13.90 -19.02 -10.27
CA TRP A 146 -12.52 -18.55 -10.15
C TRP A 146 -11.65 -19.64 -9.53
N PRO A 147 -10.41 -19.83 -10.00
CA PRO A 147 -9.47 -20.74 -9.36
C PRO A 147 -9.11 -20.22 -7.96
N VAL A 148 -9.09 -21.11 -6.98
CA VAL A 148 -8.67 -20.76 -5.61
C VAL A 148 -7.27 -20.15 -5.63
N ARG A 149 -7.13 -18.94 -5.08
CA ARG A 149 -5.88 -18.20 -5.08
C ARG A 149 -5.37 -17.94 -3.66
N LYS A 150 -4.13 -18.27 -3.45
CA LYS A 150 -3.38 -17.96 -2.22
C LYS A 150 -2.25 -17.00 -2.56
N TYR A 151 -2.40 -15.73 -2.24
CA TYR A 151 -1.37 -14.72 -2.53
C TYR A 151 -0.06 -15.04 -1.81
N ARG A 152 1.06 -15.01 -2.54
CA ARG A 152 2.41 -15.17 -2.01
C ARG A 152 2.92 -13.85 -1.43
N VAL A 153 4.00 -13.89 -0.64
CA VAL A 153 4.54 -12.69 0.01
C VAL A 153 5.07 -11.68 -1.02
N ASP A 154 5.71 -12.15 -2.07
CA ASP A 154 6.20 -11.32 -3.18
C ASP A 154 5.06 -10.57 -3.89
N GLU A 155 3.96 -11.27 -4.22
CA GLU A 155 2.76 -10.68 -4.80
C GLU A 155 2.14 -9.61 -3.87
N LEU A 156 2.04 -9.92 -2.57
CA LEU A 156 1.49 -8.99 -1.58
C LEU A 156 2.35 -7.72 -1.42
N ARG A 157 3.67 -7.84 -1.58
CA ARG A 157 4.58 -6.68 -1.60
C ARG A 157 4.31 -5.80 -2.81
N VAL A 158 4.22 -6.40 -4.00
CA VAL A 158 3.92 -5.67 -5.24
C VAL A 158 2.57 -4.96 -5.13
N ILE A 159 1.52 -5.65 -4.72
CA ILE A 159 0.18 -5.08 -4.52
C ILE A 159 0.23 -3.90 -3.53
N ARG A 160 0.86 -4.08 -2.37
CA ARG A 160 0.99 -3.02 -1.37
C ARG A 160 1.68 -1.77 -1.93
N ASP A 161 2.80 -1.97 -2.62
CA ASP A 161 3.64 -0.87 -3.06
C ASP A 161 3.01 -0.13 -4.25
N ASP A 162 2.34 -0.85 -5.16
CA ASP A 162 1.57 -0.27 -6.25
C ASP A 162 0.43 0.62 -5.73
N TYR A 163 -0.44 0.10 -4.85
CA TYR A 163 -1.55 0.90 -4.33
C TYR A 163 -1.09 2.06 -3.43
N ARG A 164 0.02 1.94 -2.72
CA ARG A 164 0.63 3.08 -2.03
C ARG A 164 1.11 4.17 -2.99
N ALA A 165 1.72 3.78 -4.10
CA ALA A 165 2.17 4.70 -5.12
C ALA A 165 0.98 5.43 -5.79
N ARG A 166 -0.09 4.70 -6.13
CA ARG A 166 -1.32 5.29 -6.68
C ARG A 166 -1.96 6.31 -5.74
N VAL A 167 -2.07 5.98 -4.44
CA VAL A 167 -2.58 6.91 -3.42
C VAL A 167 -1.70 8.15 -3.30
N GLN A 168 -0.38 8.00 -3.35
CA GLN A 168 0.53 9.14 -3.29
C GLN A 168 0.45 10.03 -4.54
N ALA A 169 0.32 9.42 -5.72
CA ALA A 169 0.18 10.15 -6.97
C ALA A 169 -1.12 10.96 -7.02
N ALA A 170 -2.25 10.34 -6.65
CA ALA A 170 -3.55 11.01 -6.64
C ALA A 170 -3.59 12.21 -5.67
N ARG A 171 -3.02 12.06 -4.46
CA ARG A 171 -2.94 13.16 -3.47
C ARG A 171 -2.01 14.32 -3.85
N LYS A 172 -1.12 14.12 -4.82
CA LYS A 172 -0.27 15.20 -5.33
C LYS A 172 -0.92 15.96 -6.48
N ALA A 173 -1.95 15.38 -7.08
CA ALA A 173 -2.70 15.97 -8.19
C ALA A 173 -3.92 16.79 -7.70
N GLU A 174 -4.28 16.67 -6.41
CA GLU A 174 -5.25 17.53 -5.70
C GLU A 174 -4.60 18.84 -5.23
#